data_9d770388b3f209bc738dbc3908e1f0db
#
_entry.id   9d770388b3f209bc738dbc3908e1f0db
#
_cell.length_a   1.000
_cell.length_b   1.000
_cell.length_c   1.000
_cell.angle_alpha   90.00
_cell.angle_beta   90.00
_cell.angle_gamma   90.00
#
_symmetry.space_group_name_H-M   'P 1'
#
loop_
_entity.id
_entity.type
_entity.pdbx_description
1 polymer ?
#
loop_
_entity_poly.entity_id
_entity_poly.type
_entity_poly.pdbx_seq_one_letter_code
_entity_poly.pdbx_strand_id
1 'polypeptide(L)'
;MTNIRNKPAPWIVRAADRGAHMERISHRALPVTMIFILIVGSAVAQETNGQKTTLKELVISALETHERIEIAQSNIRRAQADKKLARSAIMPRINVNGGYTFYGREASIELSPGEEFVIQPAQDWSWSADLRQTLFYGLRPWRAKNIARLNYDIAKLDKQTTINNLTLEVAASFLSTRAAEEGVEVRRVALEQIEGQLKVAERRYEVGEATIADVARWRAEVAGAKQAYVVVKGDAEFARHSLARLTGIEELGSLERLGPVPIPLGDSDTLISTAFEDRWEMKTLYNQLEAAGLWVKLEKGAFLPELDATAQYFQQKSAFPAQGWASLVFSLRVPIYQGGLVKANVAKAREDLRQVELLDQTLRRTIADQVDRAYIGYAAADAALDAARERTNAATEAYRQMERAFRVGEASSVDLLDSTTEAIDAETTHIIARAQREFQAISLRHAIGLFPLPDLDYAEFDKAEE
;
A
#
# COMPACT_ATOMS: atom_id res chain seq x y z
N MET A 1 24.86 -32.29 -36.56
CA MET A 1 26.24 -32.81 -36.43
C MET A 1 27.13 -31.60 -36.17
N THR A 2 27.51 -31.32 -35.01
CA THR A 2 28.78 -31.45 -34.33
C THR A 2 28.66 -30.74 -32.95
N ASN A 3 28.89 -31.56 -31.96
CA ASN A 3 28.87 -31.29 -30.52
C ASN A 3 30.12 -30.50 -30.12
N ILE A 4 30.01 -29.37 -29.43
CA ILE A 4 31.14 -28.76 -28.69
C ILE A 4 30.73 -28.57 -27.22
N ARG A 5 31.30 -29.41 -26.36
CA ARG A 5 31.24 -29.35 -24.91
C ARG A 5 32.06 -28.20 -24.37
N ASN A 6 31.46 -27.34 -23.57
CA ASN A 6 32.14 -26.36 -22.72
C ASN A 6 32.59 -27.05 -21.41
N LYS A 7 33.87 -27.00 -21.15
CA LYS A 7 34.49 -27.36 -19.85
C LYS A 7 34.77 -26.07 -19.06
N PRO A 8 34.56 -26.02 -17.75
CA PRO A 8 34.99 -24.90 -16.93
C PRO A 8 36.44 -25.00 -16.51
N ALA A 9 37.16 -23.90 -16.48
CA ALA A 9 38.53 -23.77 -15.99
C ALA A 9 38.56 -23.60 -14.45
N PRO A 10 39.53 -24.22 -13.76
CA PRO A 10 39.65 -24.16 -12.30
C PRO A 10 40.70 -23.15 -11.84
N TRP A 11 40.33 -22.22 -10.97
CA TRP A 11 41.26 -21.46 -10.14
C TRP A 11 40.84 -21.57 -8.66
N ILE A 12 41.27 -22.67 -8.05
CA ILE A 12 41.42 -22.80 -6.60
C ILE A 12 42.76 -23.46 -6.39
N VAL A 13 43.66 -22.91 -5.57
CA VAL A 13 44.46 -23.61 -4.56
C VAL A 13 45.71 -22.83 -4.16
N ARG A 14 45.84 -22.64 -2.85
CA ARG A 14 46.99 -22.61 -1.97
C ARG A 14 47.69 -21.30 -1.65
N ALA A 15 47.53 -20.91 -0.40
CA ALA A 15 48.66 -20.53 0.43
C ALA A 15 48.41 -21.02 1.86
N ALA A 16 49.15 -22.00 2.24
CA ALA A 16 49.35 -22.41 3.64
C ALA A 16 50.74 -21.91 4.07
N ASP A 17 50.80 -21.46 5.32
CA ASP A 17 51.90 -21.66 6.26
C ASP A 17 53.24 -20.91 6.12
N ARG A 18 53.48 -20.05 7.11
CA ARG A 18 54.73 -19.76 7.88
C ARG A 18 54.41 -18.63 8.87
N GLY A 19 54.32 -18.83 10.15
CA GLY A 19 55.34 -19.19 11.11
C GLY A 19 55.88 -17.95 11.83
N ALA A 20 55.35 -17.68 13.04
CA ALA A 20 55.99 -17.13 14.23
C ALA A 20 56.98 -15.94 14.14
N HIS A 21 56.65 -14.82 14.74
CA HIS A 21 57.51 -14.26 15.80
C HIS A 21 56.68 -13.39 16.78
N MET A 22 56.91 -13.64 18.02
CA MET A 22 56.27 -13.10 19.24
C MET A 22 56.97 -11.80 19.63
N GLU A 23 56.28 -10.70 19.78
CA GLU A 23 56.68 -9.65 20.69
C GLU A 23 55.55 -9.23 21.59
N ARG A 24 55.83 -9.32 22.92
CA ARG A 24 54.92 -8.96 23.99
C ARG A 24 54.88 -7.46 24.13
N ILE A 25 53.70 -6.89 24.05
CA ILE A 25 53.42 -5.60 24.63
C ILE A 25 52.28 -5.78 25.65
N SER A 26 52.66 -5.61 26.91
CA SER A 26 51.78 -5.59 28.07
C SER A 26 50.93 -4.32 28.06
N HIS A 27 49.64 -4.43 27.99
CA HIS A 27 48.72 -3.38 28.46
C HIS A 27 47.60 -3.94 29.32
N ARG A 28 47.50 -3.30 30.48
CA ARG A 28 46.62 -3.52 31.61
C ARG A 28 45.17 -3.85 31.23
N ALA A 29 44.70 -4.96 31.71
CA ALA A 29 43.30 -5.35 31.73
C ALA A 29 42.51 -4.45 32.70
N LEU A 30 41.49 -3.78 32.17
CA LEU A 30 40.35 -3.27 32.94
C LEU A 30 39.23 -4.31 32.83
N PRO A 31 38.57 -4.70 33.91
CA PRO A 31 37.46 -5.66 33.82
C PRO A 31 36.21 -4.93 33.32
N VAL A 32 35.80 -5.23 32.08
CA VAL A 32 34.46 -4.92 31.58
C VAL A 32 33.49 -5.91 32.24
N THR A 33 32.82 -5.46 33.30
CA THR A 33 31.72 -6.19 33.93
C THR A 33 30.56 -6.22 32.93
N MET A 34 30.38 -7.33 32.25
CA MET A 34 29.27 -7.61 31.35
C MET A 34 28.02 -7.84 32.21
N ILE A 35 27.23 -6.80 32.42
CA ILE A 35 25.89 -6.90 33.00
C ILE A 35 25.00 -7.54 31.93
N PHE A 36 24.77 -8.85 32.05
CA PHE A 36 23.69 -9.56 31.37
C PHE A 36 22.38 -9.09 32.00
N ILE A 37 21.72 -8.10 31.39
CA ILE A 37 20.32 -7.81 31.67
C ILE A 37 19.51 -8.91 30.97
N LEU A 38 19.14 -9.92 31.76
CA LEU A 38 18.10 -10.88 31.42
C LEU A 38 16.79 -10.11 31.37
N ILE A 39 16.44 -9.63 30.16
CA ILE A 39 15.07 -9.23 29.86
C ILE A 39 14.27 -10.53 29.83
N VAL A 40 13.75 -10.93 30.99
CA VAL A 40 12.64 -11.86 31.07
C VAL A 40 11.46 -11.13 30.42
N GLY A 41 11.27 -11.34 29.15
CA GLY A 41 10.04 -11.02 28.47
C GLY A 41 8.94 -11.83 29.16
N SER A 42 8.25 -11.20 30.10
CA SER A 42 6.97 -11.69 30.58
C SER A 42 6.06 -11.68 29.36
N ALA A 43 5.98 -12.82 28.65
CA ALA A 43 4.83 -13.13 27.84
C ALA A 43 3.67 -13.21 28.84
N VAL A 44 3.03 -12.08 29.09
CA VAL A 44 1.69 -12.05 29.66
C VAL A 44 0.85 -12.70 28.56
N ALA A 45 0.61 -13.99 28.70
CA ALA A 45 -0.50 -14.64 28.05
C ALA A 45 -1.74 -13.90 28.60
N GLN A 46 -2.18 -12.89 27.85
CA GLN A 46 -3.40 -12.19 28.11
C GLN A 46 -4.49 -13.21 27.82
N GLU A 47 -5.07 -13.80 28.85
CA GLU A 47 -6.28 -14.58 28.76
C GLU A 47 -7.29 -13.73 27.98
N THR A 48 -7.56 -14.09 26.73
CA THR A 48 -8.57 -13.48 25.84
C THR A 48 -9.97 -13.92 26.30
N ASN A 49 -10.27 -13.59 27.56
CA ASN A 49 -11.56 -13.87 28.15
C ASN A 49 -12.48 -12.69 27.84
N GLY A 50 -13.22 -12.77 26.74
CA GLY A 50 -14.36 -11.90 26.45
C GLY A 50 -14.05 -10.50 25.90
N GLN A 51 -12.84 -10.23 25.42
CA GLN A 51 -12.51 -8.92 24.83
C GLN A 51 -13.20 -8.77 23.48
N LYS A 52 -14.10 -7.78 23.38
CA LYS A 52 -14.74 -7.42 22.12
C LYS A 52 -13.73 -6.70 21.23
N THR A 53 -13.67 -7.10 19.98
CA THR A 53 -12.82 -6.44 18.97
C THR A 53 -13.65 -5.43 18.18
N THR A 54 -13.26 -4.18 18.24
CA THR A 54 -13.93 -3.08 17.53
C THR A 54 -13.38 -2.90 16.12
N LEU A 55 -14.19 -2.36 15.20
CA LEU A 55 -13.72 -2.02 13.86
C LEU A 55 -12.56 -0.98 13.91
N LYS A 56 -12.63 -0.04 14.87
CA LYS A 56 -11.58 0.97 15.07
C LYS A 56 -10.22 0.33 15.39
N GLU A 57 -10.18 -0.63 16.32
CA GLU A 57 -8.95 -1.36 16.67
C GLU A 57 -8.38 -2.13 15.48
N LEU A 58 -9.24 -2.77 14.69
CA LEU A 58 -8.84 -3.51 13.49
C LEU A 58 -8.22 -2.60 12.42
N VAL A 59 -8.82 -1.42 12.20
CA VAL A 59 -8.27 -0.43 11.27
C VAL A 59 -6.94 0.10 11.74
N ILE A 60 -6.81 0.44 13.02
CA ILE A 60 -5.53 0.93 13.58
C ILE A 60 -4.44 -0.14 13.40
N SER A 61 -4.72 -1.39 13.78
CA SER A 61 -3.76 -2.49 13.62
C SER A 61 -3.38 -2.71 12.15
N ALA A 62 -4.35 -2.69 11.23
CA ALA A 62 -4.06 -2.81 9.80
C ALA A 62 -3.19 -1.65 9.29
N LEU A 63 -3.45 -0.41 9.71
CA LEU A 63 -2.66 0.74 9.29
C LEU A 63 -1.23 0.74 9.85
N GLU A 64 -1.01 0.10 11.00
CA GLU A 64 0.32 -0.05 11.61
C GLU A 64 1.12 -1.21 11.01
N THR A 65 0.48 -2.30 10.60
CA THR A 65 1.17 -3.56 10.26
C THR A 65 1.14 -3.92 8.78
N HIS A 66 0.20 -3.38 8.00
CA HIS A 66 0.00 -3.82 6.63
C HIS A 66 1.08 -3.27 5.67
N GLU A 67 1.65 -4.15 4.84
CA GLU A 67 2.76 -3.86 3.94
C GLU A 67 2.47 -2.73 2.94
N ARG A 68 1.22 -2.51 2.56
CA ARG A 68 0.83 -1.40 1.65
C ARG A 68 1.17 -0.04 2.25
N ILE A 69 1.04 0.12 3.57
CA ILE A 69 1.39 1.37 4.27
C ILE A 69 2.90 1.55 4.30
N GLU A 70 3.67 0.49 4.60
CA GLU A 70 5.14 0.55 4.57
C GLU A 70 5.67 0.80 3.15
N ILE A 71 5.05 0.24 2.11
CA ILE A 71 5.36 0.55 0.70
C ILE A 71 5.10 2.03 0.41
N ALA A 72 3.96 2.58 0.83
CA ALA A 72 3.65 4.00 0.65
C ALA A 72 4.66 4.89 1.39
N GLN A 73 5.03 4.53 2.62
CA GLN A 73 6.06 5.20 3.39
C GLN A 73 7.45 5.13 2.71
N SER A 74 7.80 3.97 2.14
CA SER A 74 9.03 3.81 1.36
C SER A 74 9.04 4.71 0.11
N ASN A 75 7.89 4.87 -0.56
CA ASN A 75 7.76 5.79 -1.69
C ASN A 75 7.96 7.25 -1.27
N ILE A 76 7.48 7.66 -0.09
CA ILE A 76 7.75 9.00 0.48
C ILE A 76 9.24 9.19 0.73
N ARG A 77 9.92 8.21 1.39
CA ARG A 77 11.37 8.25 1.62
C ARG A 77 12.16 8.32 0.31
N ARG A 78 11.73 7.57 -0.72
CA ARG A 78 12.33 7.64 -2.06
C ARG A 78 12.16 9.04 -2.68
N ALA A 79 10.94 9.59 -2.68
CA ALA A 79 10.69 10.92 -3.21
C ALA A 79 11.45 12.02 -2.43
N GLN A 80 11.64 11.83 -1.12
CA GLN A 80 12.50 12.71 -0.30
C GLN A 80 13.98 12.64 -0.74
N ALA A 81 14.47 11.44 -1.07
CA ALA A 81 15.82 11.28 -1.60
C ALA A 81 15.95 11.92 -2.99
N ASP A 82 14.94 11.77 -3.86
CA ASP A 82 14.88 12.42 -5.18
C ASP A 82 14.88 13.96 -5.06
N LYS A 83 14.18 14.51 -4.05
CA LYS A 83 14.23 15.94 -3.73
C LYS A 83 15.65 16.41 -3.32
N LYS A 84 16.36 15.59 -2.51
CA LYS A 84 17.76 15.85 -2.16
C LYS A 84 18.66 15.75 -3.39
N LEU A 85 18.44 14.74 -4.25
CA LEU A 85 19.17 14.55 -5.51
C LEU A 85 18.96 15.75 -6.46
N ALA A 86 17.73 16.21 -6.66
CA ALA A 86 17.45 17.40 -7.46
C ALA A 86 18.12 18.66 -6.89
N ARG A 87 18.19 18.79 -5.56
CA ARG A 87 18.91 19.89 -4.91
C ARG A 87 20.43 19.80 -5.16
N SER A 88 21.01 18.61 -5.20
CA SER A 88 22.44 18.43 -5.43
C SER A 88 22.90 18.93 -6.80
N ALA A 89 21.99 19.01 -7.78
CA ALA A 89 22.28 19.53 -9.12
C ALA A 89 22.63 21.05 -9.14
N ILE A 90 22.23 21.77 -8.09
CA ILE A 90 22.54 23.20 -7.93
C ILE A 90 23.71 23.47 -6.95
N MET A 91 24.26 22.40 -6.36
CA MET A 91 25.36 22.50 -5.41
C MET A 91 26.73 22.33 -6.13
N PRO A 92 27.81 22.88 -5.58
CA PRO A 92 29.15 22.64 -6.10
C PRO A 92 29.53 21.15 -5.97
N ARG A 93 30.29 20.66 -6.95
CA ARG A 93 30.89 19.32 -6.93
C ARG A 93 32.36 19.41 -6.79
N ILE A 94 32.93 18.67 -5.85
CA ILE A 94 34.38 18.61 -5.62
C ILE A 94 34.82 17.18 -5.96
N ASN A 95 35.82 17.07 -6.84
CA ASN A 95 36.43 15.77 -7.17
C ASN A 95 37.92 15.88 -6.94
N VAL A 96 38.53 14.80 -6.52
CA VAL A 96 39.99 14.65 -6.46
C VAL A 96 40.32 13.43 -7.32
N ASN A 97 41.19 13.61 -8.29
CA ASN A 97 41.62 12.56 -9.20
C ASN A 97 43.15 12.37 -9.03
N GLY A 98 43.59 11.13 -9.01
CA GLY A 98 45.01 10.77 -8.96
C GLY A 98 45.32 9.71 -9.99
N GLY A 99 46.44 9.85 -10.67
CA GLY A 99 46.90 8.88 -11.65
C GLY A 99 48.39 8.58 -11.47
N TYR A 100 48.78 7.33 -11.68
CA TYR A 100 50.17 6.91 -11.79
C TYR A 100 50.31 6.12 -13.08
N THR A 101 51.21 6.59 -13.96
CA THR A 101 51.37 6.02 -15.29
C THR A 101 52.80 5.48 -15.47
N PHE A 102 52.90 4.25 -15.90
CA PHE A 102 54.15 3.64 -16.34
C PHE A 102 54.18 3.68 -17.87
N TYR A 103 55.18 4.36 -18.41
CA TYR A 103 55.46 4.36 -19.84
C TYR A 103 56.48 3.29 -20.11
N GLY A 104 56.35 2.52 -21.19
CA GLY A 104 57.28 1.45 -21.53
C GLY A 104 58.65 1.98 -21.99
N ARG A 105 58.76 3.27 -22.26
CA ARG A 105 59.99 3.91 -22.69
C ARG A 105 59.98 5.38 -22.29
N GLU A 106 61.12 5.95 -21.89
CA GLU A 106 61.36 7.36 -21.73
C GLU A 106 61.59 8.01 -23.11
N ALA A 107 61.01 9.18 -23.33
CA ALA A 107 61.20 9.96 -24.53
C ALA A 107 61.87 11.29 -24.16
N SER A 108 62.99 11.60 -24.82
CA SER A 108 63.75 12.82 -24.67
C SER A 108 64.02 13.47 -26.02
N ILE A 109 64.28 14.78 -26.02
CA ILE A 109 64.81 15.56 -27.16
C ILE A 109 66.09 16.24 -26.79
N GLU A 110 67.02 16.31 -27.71
CA GLU A 110 68.22 17.03 -27.56
C GLU A 110 68.00 18.48 -28.03
N LEU A 111 68.08 19.44 -27.10
CA LEU A 111 67.91 20.89 -27.39
C LEU A 111 69.19 21.57 -27.84
N SER A 112 70.37 21.09 -27.41
CA SER A 112 71.69 21.50 -27.78
C SER A 112 72.66 20.31 -27.62
N PRO A 113 73.82 20.28 -28.28
CA PRO A 113 74.74 19.15 -28.12
C PRO A 113 75.11 18.93 -26.64
N GLY A 114 74.58 17.81 -26.07
CA GLY A 114 74.80 17.41 -24.69
C GLY A 114 73.70 17.84 -23.69
N GLU A 115 72.67 18.57 -24.12
CA GLU A 115 71.46 18.85 -23.28
C GLU A 115 70.25 18.03 -23.72
N GLU A 116 70.00 16.90 -23.00
CA GLU A 116 68.88 16.05 -23.22
C GLU A 116 67.73 16.51 -22.31
N PHE A 117 66.54 16.82 -22.90
CA PHE A 117 65.37 17.23 -22.20
C PHE A 117 64.34 16.10 -22.25
N VAL A 118 64.01 15.54 -21.10
CA VAL A 118 63.02 14.48 -20.98
C VAL A 118 61.61 15.03 -21.13
N ILE A 119 60.94 14.67 -22.24
CA ILE A 119 59.54 15.07 -22.51
C ILE A 119 58.57 14.13 -21.81
N GLN A 120 58.90 12.83 -21.79
CA GLN A 120 58.06 11.81 -21.21
C GLN A 120 58.92 10.91 -20.31
N PRO A 121 58.79 11.01 -18.98
CA PRO A 121 59.52 10.14 -18.06
C PRO A 121 58.95 8.70 -18.10
N ALA A 122 59.75 7.70 -17.79
CA ALA A 122 59.30 6.30 -17.72
C ALA A 122 58.16 6.07 -16.68
N GLN A 123 58.08 6.94 -15.69
CA GLN A 123 57.04 6.91 -14.65
C GLN A 123 56.59 8.33 -14.37
N ASP A 124 55.26 8.52 -14.42
CA ASP A 124 54.65 9.80 -14.11
C ASP A 124 53.50 9.62 -13.11
N TRP A 125 53.33 10.62 -12.26
CA TRP A 125 52.18 10.73 -11.38
C TRP A 125 51.55 12.12 -11.53
N SER A 126 50.23 12.14 -11.42
CA SER A 126 49.47 13.39 -11.40
C SER A 126 48.32 13.31 -10.42
N TRP A 127 47.95 14.42 -9.85
CA TRP A 127 46.70 14.55 -9.14
C TRP A 127 46.08 15.91 -9.43
N SER A 128 44.77 15.96 -9.37
CA SER A 128 43.99 17.18 -9.48
C SER A 128 42.88 17.24 -8.46
N ALA A 129 42.57 18.44 -7.99
CA ALA A 129 41.36 18.74 -7.26
C ALA A 129 40.56 19.75 -8.08
N ASP A 130 39.33 19.39 -8.42
CA ASP A 130 38.45 20.25 -9.19
C ASP A 130 37.14 20.53 -8.43
N LEU A 131 36.76 21.81 -8.41
CA LEU A 131 35.50 22.34 -7.93
C LEU A 131 34.71 22.84 -9.13
N ARG A 132 33.59 22.19 -9.43
CA ARG A 132 32.66 22.59 -10.51
C ARG A 132 31.36 23.11 -9.96
N GLN A 133 30.97 24.33 -10.39
CA GLN A 133 29.69 24.94 -10.04
C GLN A 133 28.98 25.41 -11.31
N THR A 134 27.78 24.89 -11.54
CA THR A 134 26.89 25.44 -12.55
C THR A 134 26.29 26.74 -12.03
N LEU A 135 26.57 27.84 -12.70
CA LEU A 135 26.09 29.18 -12.34
C LEU A 135 24.72 29.46 -12.98
N PHE A 136 24.55 29.05 -14.24
CA PHE A 136 23.29 29.18 -14.96
C PHE A 136 23.12 28.05 -15.95
N TYR A 137 21.92 27.44 -15.97
CA TYR A 137 21.57 26.34 -16.87
C TYR A 137 20.12 26.46 -17.34
N GLY A 138 19.74 27.60 -17.90
CA GLY A 138 18.39 27.84 -18.41
C GLY A 138 17.29 27.68 -17.37
N LEU A 139 17.56 27.87 -16.06
CA LEU A 139 16.67 27.63 -14.92
C LEU A 139 16.21 26.16 -14.77
N ARG A 140 16.78 25.21 -15.55
CA ARG A 140 16.40 23.79 -15.53
C ARG A 140 16.59 23.15 -14.15
N PRO A 141 17.71 23.31 -13.43
CA PRO A 141 17.88 22.69 -12.11
C PRO A 141 16.87 23.19 -11.06
N TRP A 142 16.50 24.47 -11.13
CA TRP A 142 15.48 25.04 -10.24
C TRP A 142 14.09 24.48 -10.51
N ARG A 143 13.74 24.28 -11.79
CA ARG A 143 12.48 23.64 -12.19
C ARG A 143 12.47 22.17 -11.80
N ALA A 144 13.57 21.44 -12.01
CA ALA A 144 13.72 20.04 -11.58
C ALA A 144 13.55 19.90 -10.06
N LYS A 145 14.12 20.83 -9.26
CA LYS A 145 13.92 20.86 -7.81
C LYS A 145 12.44 21.06 -7.43
N ASN A 146 11.70 21.95 -8.13
CA ASN A 146 10.29 22.17 -7.86
C ASN A 146 9.45 20.95 -8.27
N ILE A 147 9.76 20.31 -9.40
CA ILE A 147 9.13 19.05 -9.81
C ILE A 147 9.35 17.96 -8.75
N ALA A 148 10.58 17.80 -8.26
CA ALA A 148 10.88 16.83 -7.22
C ALA A 148 10.17 17.12 -5.90
N ARG A 149 9.92 18.41 -5.57
CA ARG A 149 9.08 18.79 -4.43
C ARG A 149 7.64 18.34 -4.63
N LEU A 150 7.07 18.64 -5.80
CA LEU A 150 5.70 18.21 -6.11
C LEU A 150 5.54 16.69 -6.09
N ASN A 151 6.53 15.94 -6.62
CA ASN A 151 6.53 14.48 -6.56
C ASN A 151 6.59 13.94 -5.11
N TYR A 152 7.27 14.64 -4.21
CA TYR A 152 7.27 14.31 -2.79
C TYR A 152 5.90 14.59 -2.17
N ASP A 153 5.25 15.71 -2.51
CA ASP A 153 3.91 16.05 -2.04
C ASP A 153 2.87 15.05 -2.60
N ILE A 154 3.01 14.62 -3.86
CA ILE A 154 2.21 13.54 -4.48
C ILE A 154 2.35 12.23 -3.68
N ALA A 155 3.58 11.81 -3.36
CA ALA A 155 3.79 10.56 -2.62
C ALA A 155 3.11 10.58 -1.22
N LYS A 156 3.02 11.74 -0.57
CA LYS A 156 2.26 11.90 0.68
C LYS A 156 0.75 11.74 0.46
N LEU A 157 0.21 12.36 -0.58
CA LEU A 157 -1.21 12.25 -0.91
C LEU A 157 -1.59 10.82 -1.31
N ASP A 158 -0.72 10.11 -2.03
CA ASP A 158 -0.91 8.70 -2.39
C ASP A 158 -0.92 7.79 -1.15
N LYS A 159 -0.14 8.11 -0.10
CA LYS A 159 -0.24 7.43 1.20
C LYS A 159 -1.63 7.61 1.81
N GLN A 160 -2.19 8.83 1.79
CA GLN A 160 -3.53 9.09 2.31
C GLN A 160 -4.62 8.32 1.54
N THR A 161 -4.49 8.25 0.21
CA THR A 161 -5.35 7.41 -0.63
C THR A 161 -5.24 5.93 -0.25
N THR A 162 -4.02 5.45 0.03
CA THR A 162 -3.78 4.06 0.47
C THR A 162 -4.43 3.78 1.82
N ILE A 163 -4.31 4.70 2.79
CA ILE A 163 -4.97 4.62 4.10
C ILE A 163 -6.50 4.51 3.93
N ASN A 164 -7.10 5.38 3.12
CA ASN A 164 -8.54 5.36 2.86
C ASN A 164 -9.02 4.04 2.28
N ASN A 165 -8.32 3.55 1.25
CA ASN A 165 -8.69 2.31 0.57
C ASN A 165 -8.54 1.10 1.50
N LEU A 166 -7.46 1.03 2.30
CA LEU A 166 -7.26 -0.05 3.27
C LEU A 166 -8.33 -0.01 4.37
N THR A 167 -8.67 1.17 4.87
CA THR A 167 -9.75 1.33 5.85
C THR A 167 -11.09 0.82 5.31
N LEU A 168 -11.43 1.14 4.06
CA LEU A 168 -12.66 0.64 3.42
C LEU A 168 -12.62 -0.89 3.27
N GLU A 169 -11.48 -1.46 2.89
CA GLU A 169 -11.30 -2.91 2.75
C GLU A 169 -11.45 -3.64 4.09
N VAL A 170 -10.85 -3.10 5.16
CA VAL A 170 -11.00 -3.64 6.53
C VAL A 170 -12.47 -3.57 6.98
N ALA A 171 -13.14 -2.45 6.73
CA ALA A 171 -14.56 -2.29 7.08
C ALA A 171 -15.45 -3.29 6.32
N ALA A 172 -15.22 -3.50 5.03
CA ALA A 172 -15.92 -4.50 4.23
C ALA A 172 -15.71 -5.91 4.76
N SER A 173 -14.44 -6.27 5.05
CA SER A 173 -14.08 -7.58 5.60
C SER A 173 -14.68 -7.81 6.99
N PHE A 174 -14.65 -6.78 7.85
CA PHE A 174 -15.27 -6.82 9.18
C PHE A 174 -16.78 -7.08 9.11
N LEU A 175 -17.51 -6.30 8.30
CA LEU A 175 -18.97 -6.42 8.17
C LEU A 175 -19.37 -7.75 7.57
N SER A 176 -18.63 -8.25 6.56
CA SER A 176 -18.90 -9.55 5.96
C SER A 176 -18.60 -10.71 6.92
N THR A 177 -17.51 -10.65 7.67
CA THR A 177 -17.16 -11.66 8.69
C THR A 177 -18.23 -11.72 9.76
N ARG A 178 -18.67 -10.56 10.23
CA ARG A 178 -19.70 -10.49 11.23
C ARG A 178 -21.08 -11.02 10.74
N ALA A 179 -21.46 -10.67 9.51
CA ALA A 179 -22.67 -11.21 8.90
C ALA A 179 -22.60 -12.74 8.76
N ALA A 180 -21.42 -13.29 8.41
CA ALA A 180 -21.21 -14.73 8.35
C ALA A 180 -21.32 -15.40 9.74
N GLU A 181 -20.73 -14.82 10.80
CA GLU A 181 -20.84 -15.31 12.18
C GLU A 181 -22.31 -15.32 12.67
N GLU A 182 -23.04 -14.23 12.42
CA GLU A 182 -24.49 -14.18 12.73
C GLU A 182 -25.27 -15.23 11.93
N GLY A 183 -24.91 -15.46 10.65
CA GLY A 183 -25.51 -16.51 9.81
C GLY A 183 -25.27 -17.92 10.34
N VAL A 184 -24.11 -18.20 10.95
CA VAL A 184 -23.82 -19.48 11.61
C VAL A 184 -24.81 -19.71 12.76
N GLU A 185 -25.06 -18.67 13.57
CA GLU A 185 -25.99 -18.77 14.70
C GLU A 185 -27.43 -19.04 14.24
N VAL A 186 -27.88 -18.37 13.17
CA VAL A 186 -29.19 -18.66 12.57
C VAL A 186 -29.29 -20.11 12.12
N ARG A 187 -28.30 -20.65 11.42
CA ARG A 187 -28.28 -22.04 10.94
C ARG A 187 -28.13 -23.05 12.09
N ARG A 188 -27.45 -22.72 13.18
CA ARG A 188 -27.34 -23.54 14.38
C ARG A 188 -28.71 -23.70 15.06
N VAL A 189 -29.39 -22.58 15.28
CA VAL A 189 -30.73 -22.55 15.89
C VAL A 189 -31.73 -23.29 14.99
N ALA A 190 -31.67 -23.10 13.68
CA ALA A 190 -32.50 -23.80 12.71
C ALA A 190 -32.30 -25.32 12.78
N LEU A 191 -31.05 -25.79 12.84
CA LEU A 191 -30.76 -27.22 12.98
C LEU A 191 -31.35 -27.78 14.27
N GLU A 192 -31.19 -27.12 15.41
CA GLU A 192 -31.77 -27.54 16.68
C GLU A 192 -33.30 -27.62 16.64
N GLN A 193 -33.95 -26.65 15.97
CA GLN A 193 -35.42 -26.67 15.78
C GLN A 193 -35.86 -27.86 14.92
N ILE A 194 -35.21 -28.10 13.79
CA ILE A 194 -35.55 -29.22 12.87
C ILE A 194 -35.27 -30.57 13.54
N GLU A 195 -34.18 -30.73 14.31
CA GLU A 195 -33.95 -31.94 15.14
C GLU A 195 -35.05 -32.15 16.20
N GLY A 196 -35.54 -31.04 16.79
CA GLY A 196 -36.68 -31.09 17.71
C GLY A 196 -37.93 -31.61 17.04
N GLN A 197 -38.25 -31.19 15.80
CA GLN A 197 -39.38 -31.65 15.03
C GLN A 197 -39.24 -33.13 14.63
N LEU A 198 -38.03 -33.59 14.28
CA LEU A 198 -37.79 -35.01 14.03
C LEU A 198 -38.18 -35.88 15.25
N LYS A 199 -37.75 -35.48 16.45
CA LYS A 199 -38.13 -36.20 17.69
C LYS A 199 -39.64 -36.24 17.92
N VAL A 200 -40.34 -35.16 17.59
CA VAL A 200 -41.83 -35.14 17.65
C VAL A 200 -42.42 -36.09 16.63
N ALA A 201 -41.93 -36.09 15.37
CA ALA A 201 -42.42 -37.01 14.34
C ALA A 201 -42.16 -38.48 14.68
N GLU A 202 -40.99 -38.82 15.24
CA GLU A 202 -40.68 -40.20 15.69
C GLU A 202 -41.63 -40.66 16.80
N ARG A 203 -41.92 -39.82 17.80
CA ARG A 203 -42.90 -40.16 18.86
C ARG A 203 -44.31 -40.34 18.31
N ARG A 204 -44.79 -39.50 17.38
CA ARG A 204 -46.08 -39.63 16.73
C ARG A 204 -46.19 -40.93 15.91
N TYR A 205 -45.10 -41.32 15.25
CA TYR A 205 -44.99 -42.57 14.52
C TYR A 205 -45.16 -43.81 15.49
N GLU A 206 -44.46 -43.76 16.65
CA GLU A 206 -44.51 -44.81 17.66
C GLU A 206 -45.92 -45.04 18.20
N VAL A 207 -46.78 -44.00 18.29
CA VAL A 207 -48.15 -44.08 18.76
C VAL A 207 -49.13 -44.21 17.58
N GLY A 208 -48.65 -44.30 16.33
CA GLY A 208 -49.49 -44.51 15.14
C GLY A 208 -50.16 -43.26 14.58
N GLU A 209 -49.77 -42.05 15.02
CA GLU A 209 -50.33 -40.78 14.58
C GLU A 209 -49.56 -40.14 13.39
N ALA A 210 -48.43 -40.69 12.98
CA ALA A 210 -47.64 -40.27 11.84
C ALA A 210 -47.22 -41.47 10.99
N THR A 211 -46.82 -41.18 9.73
CA THR A 211 -46.34 -42.20 8.80
C THR A 211 -44.80 -42.30 8.83
N ILE A 212 -44.28 -43.46 8.39
CA ILE A 212 -42.83 -43.62 8.21
C ILE A 212 -42.28 -42.62 7.18
N ALA A 213 -43.08 -42.17 6.23
CA ALA A 213 -42.75 -41.16 5.25
C ALA A 213 -42.50 -39.77 5.90
N ASP A 214 -43.30 -39.44 6.93
CA ASP A 214 -43.12 -38.20 7.70
C ASP A 214 -41.77 -38.22 8.46
N VAL A 215 -41.45 -39.33 9.12
CA VAL A 215 -40.14 -39.50 9.80
C VAL A 215 -38.99 -39.44 8.81
N ALA A 216 -39.11 -40.10 7.65
CA ALA A 216 -38.06 -40.08 6.62
C ALA A 216 -37.84 -38.67 6.07
N ARG A 217 -38.92 -37.88 5.91
CA ARG A 217 -38.82 -36.47 5.50
C ARG A 217 -38.03 -35.63 6.52
N TRP A 218 -38.41 -35.67 7.80
CA TRP A 218 -37.70 -34.94 8.84
C TRP A 218 -36.25 -35.38 8.99
N ARG A 219 -35.89 -36.65 8.77
CA ARG A 219 -34.52 -37.12 8.72
C ARG A 219 -33.73 -36.50 7.55
N ALA A 220 -34.36 -36.37 6.38
CA ALA A 220 -33.76 -35.71 5.24
C ALA A 220 -33.53 -34.23 5.52
N GLU A 221 -34.49 -33.55 6.17
CA GLU A 221 -34.35 -32.13 6.54
C GLU A 221 -33.26 -31.90 7.58
N VAL A 222 -33.13 -32.75 8.60
CA VAL A 222 -32.02 -32.70 9.56
C VAL A 222 -30.68 -32.84 8.84
N ALA A 223 -30.56 -33.76 7.88
CA ALA A 223 -29.34 -33.93 7.10
C ALA A 223 -29.02 -32.68 6.25
N GLY A 224 -30.02 -32.07 5.62
CA GLY A 224 -29.91 -30.83 4.86
C GLY A 224 -29.53 -29.64 5.74
N ALA A 225 -30.19 -29.46 6.88
CA ALA A 225 -29.86 -28.40 7.83
C ALA A 225 -28.44 -28.54 8.41
N LYS A 226 -28.03 -29.78 8.71
CA LYS A 226 -26.64 -30.04 9.17
C LYS A 226 -25.62 -29.72 8.09
N GLN A 227 -25.90 -30.09 6.85
CA GLN A 227 -25.01 -29.69 5.72
C GLN A 227 -24.93 -28.19 5.60
N ALA A 228 -26.04 -27.45 5.61
CA ALA A 228 -26.06 -26.00 5.53
C ALA A 228 -25.27 -25.34 6.68
N TYR A 229 -25.46 -25.83 7.91
CA TYR A 229 -24.71 -25.35 9.07
C TYR A 229 -23.22 -25.55 8.93
N VAL A 230 -22.74 -26.71 8.50
CA VAL A 230 -21.32 -27.00 8.34
C VAL A 230 -20.69 -26.12 7.27
N VAL A 231 -21.36 -25.86 6.14
CA VAL A 231 -20.89 -24.99 5.07
C VAL A 231 -20.76 -23.56 5.57
N VAL A 232 -21.82 -22.99 6.14
CA VAL A 232 -21.80 -21.59 6.63
C VAL A 232 -20.78 -21.41 7.76
N LYS A 233 -20.58 -22.42 8.62
CA LYS A 233 -19.53 -22.40 9.63
C LYS A 233 -18.14 -22.34 9.01
N GLY A 234 -17.87 -23.13 7.98
CA GLY A 234 -16.61 -23.07 7.25
C GLY A 234 -16.37 -21.72 6.58
N ASP A 235 -17.42 -21.13 5.98
CA ASP A 235 -17.33 -19.80 5.36
C ASP A 235 -17.02 -18.70 6.40
N ALA A 236 -17.65 -18.77 7.58
CA ALA A 236 -17.40 -17.83 8.67
C ALA A 236 -15.98 -17.97 9.24
N GLU A 237 -15.48 -19.19 9.42
CA GLU A 237 -14.09 -19.45 9.82
C GLU A 237 -13.11 -18.89 8.79
N PHE A 238 -13.36 -19.09 7.50
CA PHE A 238 -12.54 -18.52 6.43
C PHE A 238 -12.55 -16.98 6.44
N ALA A 239 -13.75 -16.36 6.57
CA ALA A 239 -13.89 -14.91 6.65
C ALA A 239 -13.10 -14.35 7.85
N ARG A 240 -13.20 -15.00 9.00
CA ARG A 240 -12.46 -14.64 10.22
C ARG A 240 -10.94 -14.69 10.03
N HIS A 241 -10.43 -15.78 9.44
CA HIS A 241 -9.01 -15.88 9.11
C HIS A 241 -8.55 -14.85 8.07
N SER A 242 -9.41 -14.50 7.12
CA SER A 242 -9.10 -13.46 6.13
C SER A 242 -9.01 -12.08 6.78
N LEU A 243 -9.94 -11.76 7.68
CA LEU A 243 -9.91 -10.52 8.45
C LEU A 243 -8.67 -10.46 9.36
N ALA A 244 -8.32 -11.55 10.04
CA ALA A 244 -7.13 -11.66 10.86
C ALA A 244 -5.84 -11.35 10.07
N ARG A 245 -5.69 -11.96 8.89
CA ARG A 245 -4.55 -11.68 8.00
C ARG A 245 -4.52 -10.25 7.47
N LEU A 246 -5.69 -9.68 7.13
CA LEU A 246 -5.78 -8.30 6.64
C LEU A 246 -5.39 -7.28 7.70
N THR A 247 -5.68 -7.57 8.97
CA THR A 247 -5.45 -6.65 10.09
C THR A 247 -4.18 -6.93 10.88
N GLY A 248 -3.50 -8.07 10.61
CA GLY A 248 -2.32 -8.49 11.34
C GLY A 248 -2.60 -8.98 12.77
N ILE A 249 -3.86 -9.15 13.16
CA ILE A 249 -4.27 -9.65 14.49
C ILE A 249 -4.46 -11.16 14.39
N GLU A 250 -3.64 -11.94 15.09
CA GLU A 250 -3.71 -13.41 15.03
C GLU A 250 -4.99 -13.98 15.68
N GLU A 251 -5.40 -13.43 16.83
CA GLU A 251 -6.57 -13.86 17.57
C GLU A 251 -7.61 -12.73 17.67
N LEU A 252 -8.67 -12.83 16.88
CA LEU A 252 -9.80 -11.92 16.94
C LEU A 252 -10.71 -12.29 18.12
N GLY A 253 -11.08 -11.32 18.95
CA GLY A 253 -12.15 -11.46 19.93
C GLY A 253 -13.53 -11.57 19.29
N SER A 254 -14.61 -11.45 20.06
CA SER A 254 -15.96 -11.31 19.49
C SER A 254 -16.09 -9.95 18.79
N LEU A 255 -16.57 -9.95 17.54
CA LEU A 255 -16.71 -8.71 16.76
C LEU A 255 -17.86 -7.85 17.32
N GLU A 256 -17.55 -6.62 17.70
CA GLU A 256 -18.56 -5.70 18.23
C GLU A 256 -19.49 -5.19 17.12
N ARG A 257 -20.75 -4.88 17.48
CA ARG A 257 -21.67 -4.25 16.54
C ARG A 257 -21.24 -2.83 16.22
N LEU A 258 -21.17 -2.51 14.91
CA LEU A 258 -20.97 -1.14 14.47
C LEU A 258 -22.21 -0.32 14.83
N GLY A 259 -21.97 0.84 15.44
CA GLY A 259 -23.02 1.85 15.62
C GLY A 259 -23.46 2.46 14.28
N PRO A 260 -24.55 3.24 14.26
CA PRO A 260 -24.99 3.88 13.03
C PRO A 260 -23.93 4.85 12.52
N VAL A 261 -23.46 4.60 11.28
CA VAL A 261 -22.50 5.49 10.60
C VAL A 261 -23.22 6.73 10.09
N PRO A 262 -22.85 7.95 10.55
CA PRO A 262 -23.45 9.18 10.08
C PRO A 262 -23.14 9.40 8.60
N ILE A 263 -24.17 9.64 7.81
CA ILE A 263 -24.04 9.97 6.39
C ILE A 263 -23.98 11.48 6.20
N PRO A 264 -23.23 11.95 5.19
CA PRO A 264 -23.23 13.36 4.80
C PRO A 264 -24.60 13.79 4.30
N LEU A 265 -25.02 14.99 4.68
CA LEU A 265 -26.27 15.58 4.22
C LEU A 265 -26.04 16.28 2.87
N GLY A 266 -26.93 16.09 1.92
CA GLY A 266 -26.91 16.75 0.61
C GLY A 266 -27.50 15.87 -0.48
N ASP A 267 -27.75 16.48 -1.63
CA ASP A 267 -28.05 15.78 -2.86
C ASP A 267 -26.75 15.29 -3.57
N SER A 268 -26.88 14.47 -4.59
CA SER A 268 -25.72 13.89 -5.29
C SER A 268 -24.79 14.98 -5.85
N ASP A 269 -25.33 16.06 -6.41
CA ASP A 269 -24.51 17.13 -7.02
C ASP A 269 -23.67 17.88 -5.97
N THR A 270 -24.23 18.12 -4.78
CA THR A 270 -23.51 18.71 -3.64
C THR A 270 -22.38 17.78 -3.17
N LEU A 271 -22.66 16.49 -3.05
CA LEU A 271 -21.68 15.49 -2.64
C LEU A 271 -20.55 15.31 -3.68
N ILE A 272 -20.86 15.36 -4.98
CA ILE A 272 -19.86 15.36 -6.06
C ILE A 272 -18.96 16.59 -5.95
N SER A 273 -19.53 17.78 -5.69
CA SER A 273 -18.75 19.01 -5.51
C SER A 273 -17.78 18.89 -4.33
N THR A 274 -18.26 18.38 -3.20
CA THR A 274 -17.43 18.09 -2.02
C THR A 274 -16.31 17.11 -2.35
N ALA A 275 -16.63 16.03 -3.09
CA ALA A 275 -15.63 15.03 -3.50
C ALA A 275 -14.52 15.63 -4.36
N PHE A 276 -14.81 16.60 -5.24
CA PHE A 276 -13.78 17.28 -6.03
C PHE A 276 -12.84 18.15 -5.19
N GLU A 277 -13.29 18.64 -4.05
CA GLU A 277 -12.47 19.45 -3.14
C GLU A 277 -11.66 18.60 -2.17
N ASP A 278 -12.27 17.54 -1.63
CA ASP A 278 -11.71 16.82 -0.49
C ASP A 278 -10.88 15.57 -0.88
N ARG A 279 -11.18 14.93 -2.01
CA ARG A 279 -10.51 13.68 -2.39
C ARG A 279 -9.01 13.88 -2.65
N TRP A 280 -8.23 12.98 -2.07
CA TRP A 280 -6.76 12.97 -2.20
C TRP A 280 -6.30 12.79 -3.64
N GLU A 281 -7.01 12.01 -4.44
CA GLU A 281 -6.70 11.78 -5.85
C GLU A 281 -6.82 13.07 -6.67
N MET A 282 -7.77 13.96 -6.36
CA MET A 282 -7.86 15.28 -6.99
C MET A 282 -6.69 16.17 -6.60
N LYS A 283 -6.31 16.18 -5.33
CA LYS A 283 -5.12 16.91 -4.84
C LYS A 283 -3.83 16.40 -5.49
N THR A 284 -3.69 15.09 -5.64
CA THR A 284 -2.58 14.44 -6.38
C THR A 284 -2.55 14.92 -7.83
N LEU A 285 -3.68 14.93 -8.51
CA LEU A 285 -3.78 15.36 -9.90
C LEU A 285 -3.42 16.83 -10.10
N TYR A 286 -3.82 17.73 -9.21
CA TYR A 286 -3.40 19.14 -9.26
C TYR A 286 -1.87 19.29 -9.17
N ASN A 287 -1.21 18.55 -8.29
CA ASN A 287 0.25 18.54 -8.21
C ASN A 287 0.88 17.93 -9.48
N GLN A 288 0.28 16.92 -10.09
CA GLN A 288 0.72 16.33 -11.37
C GLN A 288 0.61 17.32 -12.53
N LEU A 289 -0.48 18.09 -12.61
CA LEU A 289 -0.67 19.14 -13.61
C LEU A 289 0.38 20.24 -13.48
N GLU A 290 0.64 20.70 -12.26
CA GLU A 290 1.69 21.69 -12.00
C GLU A 290 3.07 21.14 -12.39
N ALA A 291 3.39 19.91 -12.01
CA ALA A 291 4.65 19.24 -12.36
C ALA A 291 4.81 19.11 -13.87
N ALA A 292 3.78 18.68 -14.60
CA ALA A 292 3.80 18.56 -16.07
C ALA A 292 4.00 19.93 -16.74
N GLY A 293 3.35 20.99 -16.23
CA GLY A 293 3.58 22.36 -16.68
C GLY A 293 5.03 22.83 -16.44
N LEU A 294 5.63 22.45 -15.33
CA LEU A 294 7.04 22.73 -15.03
C LEU A 294 7.99 21.93 -15.94
N TRP A 295 7.63 20.70 -16.33
CA TRP A 295 8.39 19.90 -17.30
C TRP A 295 8.48 20.60 -18.67
N VAL A 296 7.37 21.14 -19.17
CA VAL A 296 7.37 21.95 -20.42
C VAL A 296 8.33 23.15 -20.30
N LYS A 297 8.29 23.84 -19.15
CA LYS A 297 9.19 24.98 -18.90
C LYS A 297 10.65 24.53 -18.78
N LEU A 298 10.91 23.36 -18.16
CA LEU A 298 12.24 22.77 -18.03
C LEU A 298 12.83 22.48 -19.41
N GLU A 299 12.08 21.82 -20.29
CA GLU A 299 12.55 21.51 -21.65
C GLU A 299 12.79 22.79 -22.49
N LYS A 300 11.94 23.81 -22.34
CA LYS A 300 12.18 25.13 -22.96
C LYS A 300 13.46 25.79 -22.44
N GLY A 301 13.89 25.49 -21.21
CA GLY A 301 15.14 25.99 -20.66
C GLY A 301 16.40 25.58 -21.42
N ALA A 302 16.33 24.48 -22.19
CA ALA A 302 17.44 24.01 -23.02
C ALA A 302 17.76 24.90 -24.25
N PHE A 303 16.89 25.88 -24.57
CA PHE A 303 17.24 26.94 -25.53
C PHE A 303 18.11 28.06 -24.95
N LEU A 304 18.22 28.14 -23.63
CA LEU A 304 18.97 29.22 -22.95
C LEU A 304 20.45 28.85 -22.81
N PRO A 305 21.32 29.85 -22.67
CA PRO A 305 22.74 29.61 -22.43
C PRO A 305 23.02 28.81 -21.16
N GLU A 306 24.14 28.14 -21.10
CA GLU A 306 24.70 27.44 -19.95
C GLU A 306 26.00 28.13 -19.53
N LEU A 307 26.15 28.41 -18.23
CA LEU A 307 27.33 29.00 -17.66
C LEU A 307 27.83 28.16 -16.49
N ASP A 308 29.02 27.60 -16.64
CA ASP A 308 29.71 26.84 -15.62
C ASP A 308 30.99 27.57 -15.16
N ALA A 309 31.32 27.46 -13.88
CA ALA A 309 32.60 27.80 -13.31
C ALA A 309 33.32 26.55 -12.83
N THR A 310 34.58 26.37 -13.22
CA THR A 310 35.42 25.25 -12.76
C THR A 310 36.71 25.83 -12.22
N ALA A 311 36.97 25.63 -10.91
CA ALA A 311 38.28 25.90 -10.31
C ALA A 311 39.01 24.56 -10.21
N GLN A 312 40.27 24.53 -10.67
CA GLN A 312 41.07 23.33 -10.66
C GLN A 312 42.47 23.65 -10.11
N TYR A 313 42.95 22.77 -9.25
CA TYR A 313 44.38 22.68 -8.90
C TYR A 313 44.91 21.37 -9.46
N PHE A 314 46.03 21.43 -10.16
CA PHE A 314 46.67 20.29 -10.81
C PHE A 314 48.14 20.21 -10.43
N GLN A 315 48.67 19.02 -10.18
CA GLN A 315 50.07 18.76 -9.93
C GLN A 315 50.50 17.48 -10.61
N GLN A 316 51.68 17.49 -11.20
CA GLN A 316 52.30 16.33 -11.87
C GLN A 316 53.78 16.27 -11.63
N LYS A 317 54.40 15.09 -11.87
CA LYS A 317 55.84 14.87 -11.75
C LYS A 317 56.56 15.41 -12.97
N SER A 318 55.99 15.31 -14.17
CA SER A 318 56.60 15.76 -15.40
C SER A 318 56.89 17.27 -15.35
N ALA A 319 58.04 17.67 -15.94
CA ALA A 319 58.62 18.99 -15.77
C ALA A 319 57.88 20.10 -16.53
N PHE A 320 56.93 19.81 -17.38
CA PHE A 320 56.25 20.83 -18.18
C PHE A 320 54.73 20.58 -18.31
N PRO A 321 53.90 21.54 -17.91
CA PRO A 321 54.19 22.70 -17.07
C PRO A 321 54.70 22.30 -15.68
N ALA A 322 55.71 23.02 -15.21
CA ALA A 322 56.39 22.71 -13.95
C ALA A 322 55.42 22.81 -12.74
N GLN A 323 55.41 21.78 -11.92
CA GLN A 323 55.13 21.79 -10.49
C GLN A 323 53.73 22.13 -10.03
N GLY A 324 52.73 22.25 -10.61
CA GLY A 324 51.41 22.55 -10.09
C GLY A 324 50.94 23.96 -10.44
N TRP A 325 49.71 24.01 -10.88
CA TRP A 325 49.06 25.25 -11.27
C TRP A 325 47.59 25.24 -10.85
N ALA A 326 47.07 26.45 -10.64
CA ALA A 326 45.65 26.63 -10.39
C ALA A 326 45.00 27.36 -11.58
N SER A 327 43.80 26.97 -11.92
CA SER A 327 42.99 27.64 -12.93
C SER A 327 41.58 27.87 -12.46
N LEU A 328 40.96 28.94 -12.93
CA LEU A 328 39.53 29.23 -12.80
C LEU A 328 39.01 29.49 -14.21
N VAL A 329 38.11 28.61 -14.66
CA VAL A 329 37.57 28.63 -16.01
C VAL A 329 36.07 28.91 -15.93
N PHE A 330 35.61 29.92 -16.65
CA PHE A 330 34.20 30.18 -16.91
C PHE A 330 33.87 29.71 -18.33
N SER A 331 32.97 28.72 -18.42
CA SER A 331 32.54 28.15 -19.71
C SER A 331 31.13 28.58 -20.01
N LEU A 332 30.94 29.39 -21.06
CA LEU A 332 29.65 29.79 -21.60
C LEU A 332 29.36 28.98 -22.85
N ARG A 333 28.25 28.22 -22.82
CA ARG A 333 27.74 27.46 -23.96
C ARG A 333 26.39 28.01 -24.40
N VAL A 334 26.29 28.45 -25.66
CA VAL A 334 25.03 28.92 -26.26
C VAL A 334 24.61 27.94 -27.34
N PRO A 335 23.51 27.19 -27.14
CA PRO A 335 23.05 26.23 -28.13
C PRO A 335 22.31 26.95 -29.28
N ILE A 336 23.00 27.12 -30.42
CA ILE A 336 22.42 27.77 -31.60
C ILE A 336 21.49 26.79 -32.37
N TYR A 337 21.99 25.58 -32.63
CA TYR A 337 21.25 24.54 -33.34
C TYR A 337 21.63 23.15 -32.86
N GLN A 338 20.61 22.34 -32.53
CA GLN A 338 20.78 20.98 -32.03
C GLN A 338 19.96 19.96 -32.83
N GLY A 339 19.87 20.12 -34.16
CA GLY A 339 19.15 19.15 -35.01
C GLY A 339 17.67 18.97 -34.67
N GLY A 340 17.03 19.96 -34.06
CA GLY A 340 15.61 19.86 -33.67
C GLY A 340 15.34 19.19 -32.29
N LEU A 341 16.37 18.69 -31.59
CA LEU A 341 16.25 17.96 -30.32
C LEU A 341 15.37 18.70 -29.30
N VAL A 342 15.67 19.99 -29.01
CA VAL A 342 14.91 20.76 -28.01
C VAL A 342 13.46 20.98 -28.44
N LYS A 343 13.19 21.22 -29.72
CA LYS A 343 11.83 21.35 -30.23
C LYS A 343 11.02 20.05 -30.03
N ALA A 344 11.64 18.90 -30.30
CA ALA A 344 11.02 17.59 -30.11
C ALA A 344 10.74 17.31 -28.63
N ASN A 345 11.69 17.60 -27.73
CA ASN A 345 11.50 17.43 -26.28
C ASN A 345 10.38 18.33 -25.74
N VAL A 346 10.33 19.59 -26.18
CA VAL A 346 9.24 20.52 -25.80
C VAL A 346 7.90 20.04 -26.35
N ALA A 347 7.84 19.50 -27.57
CA ALA A 347 6.61 18.93 -28.14
C ALA A 347 6.16 17.73 -27.31
N LYS A 348 7.07 16.80 -27.01
CA LYS A 348 6.78 15.65 -26.12
C LYS A 348 6.24 16.11 -24.76
N ALA A 349 6.90 17.02 -24.08
CA ALA A 349 6.46 17.50 -22.77
C ALA A 349 5.08 18.21 -22.82
N ARG A 350 4.71 18.81 -23.96
CA ARG A 350 3.36 19.36 -24.15
C ARG A 350 2.31 18.27 -24.26
N GLU A 351 2.63 17.19 -24.98
CA GLU A 351 1.71 16.04 -25.06
C GLU A 351 1.59 15.33 -23.71
N ASP A 352 2.68 15.21 -22.94
CA ASP A 352 2.63 14.69 -21.58
C ASP A 352 1.70 15.55 -20.69
N LEU A 353 1.80 16.89 -20.76
CA LEU A 353 0.87 17.80 -20.08
C LEU A 353 -0.57 17.58 -20.55
N ARG A 354 -0.77 17.46 -21.88
CA ARG A 354 -2.10 17.21 -22.45
C ARG A 354 -2.71 15.91 -21.96
N GLN A 355 -1.90 14.85 -21.77
CA GLN A 355 -2.36 13.59 -21.19
C GLN A 355 -2.87 13.80 -19.74
N VAL A 356 -2.16 14.58 -18.92
CA VAL A 356 -2.58 14.87 -17.53
C VAL A 356 -3.86 15.71 -17.51
N GLU A 357 -4.05 16.66 -18.44
CA GLU A 357 -5.31 17.40 -18.60
C GLU A 357 -6.49 16.47 -18.96
N LEU A 358 -6.26 15.47 -19.79
CA LEU A 358 -7.29 14.48 -20.14
C LEU A 358 -7.58 13.53 -18.97
N LEU A 359 -6.55 13.20 -18.16
CA LEU A 359 -6.73 12.44 -16.92
C LEU A 359 -7.60 13.21 -15.92
N ASP A 360 -7.50 14.55 -15.83
CA ASP A 360 -8.40 15.36 -14.99
C ASP A 360 -9.87 15.15 -15.39
N GLN A 361 -10.18 15.23 -16.68
CA GLN A 361 -11.54 15.00 -17.16
C GLN A 361 -12.04 13.58 -16.87
N THR A 362 -11.17 12.58 -17.02
CA THR A 362 -11.49 11.18 -16.74
C THR A 362 -11.72 10.96 -15.25
N LEU A 363 -10.83 11.49 -14.41
CA LEU A 363 -10.94 11.35 -12.96
C LEU A 363 -12.22 12.00 -12.42
N ARG A 364 -12.56 13.20 -12.90
CA ARG A 364 -13.82 13.88 -12.50
C ARG A 364 -15.06 13.05 -12.84
N ARG A 365 -15.10 12.45 -14.04
CA ARG A 365 -16.20 11.55 -14.42
C ARG A 365 -16.24 10.32 -13.52
N THR A 366 -15.08 9.71 -13.27
CA THR A 366 -14.98 8.52 -12.41
C THR A 366 -15.42 8.84 -10.97
N ILE A 367 -15.03 9.99 -10.42
CA ILE A 367 -15.45 10.42 -9.08
C ILE A 367 -16.96 10.65 -9.04
N ALA A 368 -17.53 11.35 -10.04
CA ALA A 368 -18.96 11.56 -10.12
C ALA A 368 -19.72 10.23 -10.16
N ASP A 369 -19.31 9.28 -11.03
CA ASP A 369 -19.90 7.94 -11.09
C ASP A 369 -19.78 7.16 -9.77
N GLN A 370 -18.66 7.31 -9.06
CA GLN A 370 -18.46 6.66 -7.76
C GLN A 370 -19.37 7.25 -6.67
N VAL A 371 -19.51 8.56 -6.62
CA VAL A 371 -20.40 9.25 -5.67
C VAL A 371 -21.85 8.90 -5.94
N ASP A 372 -22.30 9.00 -7.21
CA ASP A 372 -23.66 8.61 -7.61
C ASP A 372 -23.97 7.17 -7.24
N ARG A 373 -23.06 6.24 -7.55
CA ARG A 373 -23.22 4.83 -7.21
C ARG A 373 -23.32 4.60 -5.70
N ALA A 374 -22.48 5.28 -4.91
CA ALA A 374 -22.50 5.15 -3.46
C ALA A 374 -23.76 5.78 -2.86
N TYR A 375 -24.20 6.92 -3.37
CA TYR A 375 -25.42 7.60 -2.93
C TYR A 375 -26.67 6.77 -3.22
N ILE A 376 -26.83 6.31 -4.47
CA ILE A 376 -27.96 5.45 -4.88
C ILE A 376 -27.90 4.11 -4.14
N GLY A 377 -26.68 3.56 -4.01
CA GLY A 377 -26.46 2.29 -3.30
C GLY A 377 -26.84 2.37 -1.85
N TYR A 378 -26.54 3.49 -1.16
CA TYR A 378 -26.97 3.69 0.22
C TYR A 378 -28.49 3.78 0.34
N ALA A 379 -29.16 4.59 -0.48
CA ALA A 379 -30.60 4.73 -0.46
C ALA A 379 -31.32 3.40 -0.74
N ALA A 380 -30.82 2.63 -1.70
CA ALA A 380 -31.34 1.29 -2.01
C ALA A 380 -31.13 0.30 -0.86
N ALA A 381 -29.95 0.30 -0.21
CA ALA A 381 -29.64 -0.59 0.90
C ALA A 381 -30.47 -0.24 2.17
N ASP A 382 -30.72 1.03 2.41
CA ASP A 382 -31.55 1.49 3.51
C ASP A 382 -33.02 1.01 3.34
N ALA A 383 -33.60 1.22 2.16
CA ALA A 383 -34.93 0.70 1.83
C ALA A 383 -35.00 -0.85 1.84
N ALA A 384 -33.93 -1.52 1.38
CA ALA A 384 -33.86 -2.99 1.41
C ALA A 384 -33.78 -3.52 2.85
N LEU A 385 -33.10 -2.83 3.75
CA LEU A 385 -33.05 -3.19 5.17
C LEU A 385 -34.44 -3.10 5.82
N ASP A 386 -35.18 -2.02 5.56
CA ASP A 386 -36.56 -1.88 6.09
C ASP A 386 -37.47 -2.99 5.57
N ALA A 387 -37.42 -3.27 4.27
CA ALA A 387 -38.20 -4.37 3.68
C ALA A 387 -37.81 -5.75 4.24
N ALA A 388 -36.51 -6.01 4.43
CA ALA A 388 -36.01 -7.24 5.03
C ALA A 388 -36.48 -7.41 6.48
N ARG A 389 -36.51 -6.32 7.25
CA ARG A 389 -37.01 -6.30 8.63
C ARG A 389 -38.51 -6.64 8.71
N GLU A 390 -39.33 -6.04 7.82
CA GLU A 390 -40.75 -6.34 7.74
C GLU A 390 -40.98 -7.79 7.34
N ARG A 391 -40.25 -8.31 6.33
CA ARG A 391 -40.30 -9.72 5.92
C ARG A 391 -39.96 -10.65 7.07
N THR A 392 -38.90 -10.37 7.84
CA THR A 392 -38.49 -11.20 8.98
C THR A 392 -39.55 -11.23 10.08
N ASN A 393 -40.15 -10.08 10.39
CA ASN A 393 -41.25 -10.00 11.37
C ASN A 393 -42.44 -10.84 10.93
N ALA A 394 -42.87 -10.72 9.67
CA ALA A 394 -43.98 -11.46 9.11
C ALA A 394 -43.71 -12.97 9.04
N ALA A 395 -42.52 -13.37 8.55
CA ALA A 395 -42.15 -14.79 8.44
C ALA A 395 -42.03 -15.47 9.83
N THR A 396 -41.45 -14.76 10.81
CA THR A 396 -41.35 -15.26 12.19
C THR A 396 -42.72 -15.45 12.82
N GLU A 397 -43.66 -14.54 12.60
CA GLU A 397 -45.03 -14.68 13.11
C GLU A 397 -45.78 -15.81 12.39
N ALA A 398 -45.63 -15.93 11.06
CA ALA A 398 -46.18 -17.03 10.30
C ALA A 398 -45.67 -18.39 10.80
N TYR A 399 -44.36 -18.52 11.04
CA TYR A 399 -43.78 -19.71 11.63
C TYR A 399 -44.39 -20.05 13.01
N ARG A 400 -44.53 -19.06 13.90
CA ARG A 400 -45.10 -19.26 15.22
C ARG A 400 -46.55 -19.73 15.16
N GLN A 401 -47.36 -19.21 14.23
CA GLN A 401 -48.74 -19.64 14.04
C GLN A 401 -48.78 -21.05 13.47
N MET A 402 -47.95 -21.36 12.47
CA MET A 402 -47.87 -22.69 11.86
C MET A 402 -47.39 -23.75 12.83
N GLU A 403 -46.44 -23.44 13.70
CA GLU A 403 -45.99 -24.33 14.77
C GLU A 403 -47.09 -24.65 15.75
N ARG A 404 -47.93 -23.67 16.12
CA ARG A 404 -49.13 -23.91 16.99
C ARG A 404 -50.16 -24.81 16.29
N ALA A 405 -50.48 -24.50 15.02
CA ALA A 405 -51.41 -25.29 14.25
C ALA A 405 -50.95 -26.76 14.06
N PHE A 406 -49.64 -26.94 13.80
CA PHE A 406 -49.05 -28.28 13.69
C PHE A 406 -49.12 -29.07 15.01
N ARG A 407 -48.92 -28.40 16.16
CA ARG A 407 -49.03 -29.08 17.48
C ARG A 407 -50.43 -29.60 17.77
N VAL A 408 -51.48 -28.91 17.30
CA VAL A 408 -52.88 -29.31 17.50
C VAL A 408 -53.41 -30.17 16.34
N GLY A 409 -52.61 -30.46 15.32
CA GLY A 409 -52.95 -31.31 14.19
C GLY A 409 -53.76 -30.63 13.08
N GLU A 410 -53.78 -29.26 13.06
CA GLU A 410 -54.47 -28.44 12.05
C GLU A 410 -53.58 -28.08 10.86
N ALA A 411 -52.27 -28.29 10.97
CA ALA A 411 -51.30 -28.05 9.89
C ALA A 411 -50.50 -29.32 9.59
N SER A 412 -50.03 -29.44 8.34
CA SER A 412 -49.19 -30.55 7.93
C SER A 412 -47.69 -30.30 8.25
N SER A 413 -46.90 -31.38 8.22
CA SER A 413 -45.46 -31.29 8.36
C SER A 413 -44.80 -30.48 7.22
N VAL A 414 -45.42 -30.44 6.04
CA VAL A 414 -44.95 -29.65 4.89
C VAL A 414 -45.16 -28.18 5.16
N ASP A 415 -46.33 -27.76 5.62
CA ASP A 415 -46.64 -26.36 5.90
C ASP A 415 -45.73 -25.79 6.99
N LEU A 416 -45.44 -26.59 8.04
CA LEU A 416 -44.49 -26.20 9.08
C LEU A 416 -43.07 -26.05 8.54
N LEU A 417 -42.62 -26.97 7.67
CA LEU A 417 -41.29 -26.92 7.08
C LEU A 417 -41.12 -25.71 6.17
N ASP A 418 -42.13 -25.43 5.31
CA ASP A 418 -42.11 -24.27 4.42
C ASP A 418 -42.04 -22.97 5.22
N SER A 419 -42.83 -22.84 6.30
CA SER A 419 -42.77 -21.65 7.16
C SER A 419 -41.46 -21.55 7.96
N THR A 420 -40.84 -22.66 8.32
CA THR A 420 -39.52 -22.70 8.96
C THR A 420 -38.42 -22.20 8.01
N THR A 421 -38.44 -22.71 6.77
CA THR A 421 -37.46 -22.30 5.75
C THR A 421 -37.61 -20.84 5.42
N GLU A 422 -38.83 -20.32 5.23
CA GLU A 422 -39.07 -18.89 4.99
C GLU A 422 -38.59 -18.02 6.15
N ALA A 423 -38.77 -18.40 7.41
CA ALA A 423 -38.31 -17.66 8.56
C ALA A 423 -36.75 -17.61 8.63
N ILE A 424 -36.09 -18.73 8.33
CA ILE A 424 -34.63 -18.82 8.28
C ILE A 424 -34.06 -17.94 7.14
N ASP A 425 -34.66 -17.98 5.97
CA ASP A 425 -34.22 -17.20 4.80
C ASP A 425 -34.47 -15.70 4.99
N ALA A 426 -35.61 -15.33 5.61
CA ALA A 426 -35.91 -13.96 5.97
C ALA A 426 -34.87 -13.39 6.96
N GLU A 427 -34.54 -14.14 8.02
CA GLU A 427 -33.55 -13.72 9.01
C GLU A 427 -32.13 -13.59 8.40
N THR A 428 -31.73 -14.56 7.56
CA THR A 428 -30.48 -14.54 6.85
C THR A 428 -30.40 -13.31 5.94
N THR A 429 -31.47 -13.00 5.20
CA THR A 429 -31.58 -11.82 4.33
C THR A 429 -31.46 -10.52 5.13
N HIS A 430 -32.10 -10.46 6.30
CA HIS A 430 -32.03 -9.28 7.18
C HIS A 430 -30.60 -9.02 7.68
N ILE A 431 -29.87 -10.06 8.09
CA ILE A 431 -28.45 -9.93 8.50
C ILE A 431 -27.59 -9.35 7.37
N ILE A 432 -27.75 -9.89 6.16
CA ILE A 432 -27.03 -9.42 4.97
C ILE A 432 -27.41 -7.98 4.62
N ALA A 433 -28.70 -7.65 4.61
CA ALA A 433 -29.20 -6.30 4.30
C ALA A 433 -28.65 -5.25 5.28
N ARG A 434 -28.56 -5.59 6.57
CA ARG A 434 -27.98 -4.72 7.59
C ARG A 434 -26.49 -4.48 7.35
N ALA A 435 -25.71 -5.54 7.13
CA ALA A 435 -24.29 -5.42 6.83
C ALA A 435 -24.06 -4.59 5.55
N GLN A 436 -24.89 -4.79 4.54
CA GLN A 436 -24.83 -4.04 3.28
C GLN A 436 -25.14 -2.57 3.47
N ARG A 437 -26.14 -2.22 4.26
CA ARG A 437 -26.48 -0.82 4.58
C ARG A 437 -25.35 -0.12 5.32
N GLU A 438 -24.75 -0.77 6.31
CA GLU A 438 -23.60 -0.27 7.07
C GLU A 438 -22.39 -0.03 6.13
N PHE A 439 -22.12 -0.99 5.24
CA PHE A 439 -21.06 -0.87 4.24
C PHE A 439 -21.30 0.28 3.25
N GLN A 440 -22.52 0.45 2.75
CA GLN A 440 -22.85 1.53 1.83
C GLN A 440 -22.71 2.92 2.49
N ALA A 441 -23.02 3.05 3.78
CA ALA A 441 -22.79 4.28 4.52
C ALA A 441 -21.30 4.63 4.60
N ILE A 442 -20.44 3.65 4.90
CA ILE A 442 -18.97 3.81 4.91
C ILE A 442 -18.44 4.12 3.50
N SER A 443 -18.96 3.41 2.48
CA SER A 443 -18.58 3.60 1.08
C SER A 443 -18.93 5.01 0.57
N LEU A 444 -20.07 5.57 0.97
CA LEU A 444 -20.46 6.93 0.63
C LEU A 444 -19.50 7.96 1.24
N ARG A 445 -19.13 7.80 2.49
CA ARG A 445 -18.11 8.66 3.13
C ARG A 445 -16.77 8.61 2.40
N HIS A 446 -16.33 7.40 2.06
CA HIS A 446 -15.11 7.20 1.27
C HIS A 446 -15.21 7.87 -0.11
N ALA A 447 -16.35 7.72 -0.81
CA ALA A 447 -16.54 8.26 -2.16
C ALA A 447 -16.44 9.79 -2.22
N ILE A 448 -16.84 10.50 -1.16
CA ILE A 448 -16.76 11.96 -1.07
C ILE A 448 -15.45 12.47 -0.45
N GLY A 449 -14.50 11.58 -0.12
CA GLY A 449 -13.19 11.95 0.41
C GLY A 449 -13.12 12.13 1.93
N LEU A 450 -14.20 11.86 2.67
CA LEU A 450 -14.16 11.79 4.12
C LEU A 450 -13.49 10.50 4.60
N PHE A 451 -12.92 10.53 5.80
CA PHE A 451 -12.44 9.29 6.40
C PHE A 451 -13.61 8.31 6.54
N PRO A 452 -13.44 7.03 6.14
CA PRO A 452 -14.54 6.07 6.13
C PRO A 452 -15.22 5.89 7.49
N LEU A 453 -14.44 5.96 8.58
CA LEU A 453 -14.95 5.86 9.96
C LEU A 453 -15.00 7.24 10.62
N PRO A 454 -16.14 7.64 11.20
CA PRO A 454 -16.30 8.97 11.80
C PRO A 454 -15.43 9.22 13.03
N ASP A 455 -15.06 8.14 13.75
CA ASP A 455 -14.31 8.20 15.01
C ASP A 455 -12.78 8.18 14.82
N LEU A 456 -12.32 8.23 13.58
CA LEU A 456 -10.90 8.30 13.22
C LEU A 456 -10.66 9.49 12.31
N ASP A 457 -9.48 10.11 12.46
CA ASP A 457 -9.04 11.20 11.60
C ASP A 457 -7.64 10.90 11.04
N TYR A 458 -7.36 11.43 9.84
CA TYR A 458 -6.04 11.34 9.20
C TYR A 458 -4.91 11.87 10.09
N ALA A 459 -5.17 12.87 10.93
CA ALA A 459 -4.20 13.45 11.84
C ALA A 459 -3.66 12.46 12.89
N GLU A 460 -4.38 11.39 13.18
CA GLU A 460 -3.91 10.34 14.11
C GLU A 460 -2.76 9.53 13.49
N PHE A 461 -2.70 9.43 12.16
CA PHE A 461 -1.73 8.61 11.41
C PHE A 461 -0.57 9.41 10.79
N ASP A 462 -0.63 10.74 10.83
CA ASP A 462 0.43 11.63 10.33
C ASP A 462 1.50 11.95 11.40
N LYS A 463 1.18 11.76 12.69
CA LYS A 463 2.07 12.09 13.82
C LYS A 463 3.30 11.19 13.98
N ALA A 464 3.40 10.12 13.23
CA ALA A 464 4.54 9.19 13.27
C ALA A 464 5.75 9.66 12.43
N GLU A 465 5.74 10.88 11.85
CA GLU A 465 6.76 11.35 10.88
C GLU A 465 7.67 12.49 11.40
N GLU A 466 7.59 12.93 12.65
CA GLU A 466 8.58 13.81 13.28
C GLU A 466 9.67 12.98 13.99
#